data_52c388c27b9a1f3b93ab9543566dd7c9
#
_entry.id   52c388c27b9a1f3b93ab9543566dd7c9
#
_cell.length_a   1.000
_cell.length_b   1.000
_cell.length_c   1.000
_cell.angle_alpha   90.00
_cell.angle_beta   90.00
_cell.angle_gamma   90.00
#
_symmetry.space_group_name_H-M   'P 1'
#
loop_
_entity.id
_entity.type
_entity.pdbx_description
1 polymer ?
#
loop_
_entity_poly.entity_id
_entity_poly.type
_entity_poly.pdbx_seq_one_letter_code
_entity_poly.pdbx_strand_id
1 'polypeptide(L)'
;GDFPVKTLEALKLAKSRNMQKALESIDSRAAEMMSIFSQGRTWDEYLQQTEALKNITKADIVNVANKYLNDNYIDFVKKFGSYPKDKVSKPNFKPIVPKNTNAESEYAKQLEQIPLKEMAPRLTDYNRDVETKALTKYATLYVKKNPVNNLFSFSLIYHKGTLSDPKLSALESYLSDIGTDSLTKHEFGQ
;
A
#
# COMPACT_ATOMS: atom_id res chain seq x y z
N GLY A 1 -13.28 -17.32 17.51
CA GLY A 1 -13.82 -16.01 17.81
C GLY A 1 -14.91 -15.61 16.83
N ASP A 2 -15.82 -14.79 17.28
CA ASP A 2 -16.89 -14.25 16.40
C ASP A 2 -16.55 -12.81 16.01
N PHE A 3 -16.91 -12.42 14.80
CA PHE A 3 -16.74 -11.05 14.32
C PHE A 3 -17.93 -10.65 13.42
N PRO A 4 -18.28 -9.35 13.35
CA PRO A 4 -19.40 -8.88 12.55
C PRO A 4 -19.19 -9.13 11.05
N VAL A 5 -20.21 -9.58 10.33
CA VAL A 5 -20.16 -9.71 8.87
C VAL A 5 -19.87 -8.37 8.20
N LYS A 6 -20.37 -7.26 8.77
CA LYS A 6 -20.09 -5.89 8.31
C LYS A 6 -18.58 -5.60 8.24
N THR A 7 -17.79 -6.10 9.19
CA THR A 7 -16.33 -5.95 9.18
C THR A 7 -15.71 -6.68 8.00
N LEU A 8 -16.17 -7.89 7.68
CA LEU A 8 -15.68 -8.63 6.52
C LEU A 8 -15.96 -7.89 5.21
N GLU A 9 -17.16 -7.36 5.05
CA GLU A 9 -17.53 -6.62 3.85
C GLU A 9 -16.74 -5.30 3.72
N ALA A 10 -16.50 -4.61 4.83
CA ALA A 10 -15.62 -3.43 4.84
C ALA A 10 -14.19 -3.77 4.42
N LEU A 11 -13.63 -4.86 4.93
CA LEU A 11 -12.27 -5.32 4.57
C LEU A 11 -12.17 -5.74 3.10
N LYS A 12 -13.17 -6.44 2.56
CA LYS A 12 -13.22 -6.78 1.12
C LYS A 12 -13.21 -5.53 0.26
N LEU A 13 -14.05 -4.55 0.62
CA LEU A 13 -14.13 -3.28 -0.11
C LEU A 13 -12.82 -2.50 -0.02
N ALA A 14 -12.23 -2.39 1.17
CA ALA A 14 -10.94 -1.74 1.38
C ALA A 14 -9.82 -2.43 0.58
N LYS A 15 -9.75 -3.76 0.59
CA LYS A 15 -8.77 -4.52 -0.18
C LYS A 15 -8.91 -4.29 -1.68
N SER A 16 -10.14 -4.35 -2.20
CA SER A 16 -10.43 -4.11 -3.62
C SER A 16 -10.03 -2.68 -4.04
N ARG A 17 -10.39 -1.67 -3.25
CA ARG A 17 -10.01 -0.27 -3.50
C ARG A 17 -8.50 -0.07 -3.47
N ASN A 18 -7.81 -0.67 -2.50
CA ASN A 18 -6.36 -0.56 -2.38
C ASN A 18 -5.64 -1.19 -3.59
N MET A 19 -6.13 -2.32 -4.10
CA MET A 19 -5.60 -2.93 -5.31
C MET A 19 -5.80 -2.03 -6.53
N GLN A 20 -6.99 -1.45 -6.72
CA GLN A 20 -7.25 -0.49 -7.79
C GLN A 20 -6.37 0.74 -7.69
N LYS A 21 -6.20 1.30 -6.48
CA LYS A 21 -5.35 2.46 -6.23
C LYS A 21 -3.88 2.16 -6.49
N ALA A 22 -3.38 1.00 -6.09
CA ALA A 22 -2.01 0.59 -6.35
C ALA A 22 -1.71 0.54 -7.86
N LEU A 23 -2.68 0.12 -8.68
CA LEU A 23 -2.52 0.06 -10.13
C LEU A 23 -2.59 1.45 -10.83
N GLU A 24 -2.83 2.55 -10.12
CA GLU A 24 -2.74 3.90 -10.68
C GLU A 24 -1.28 4.30 -10.97
N SER A 25 -0.34 3.86 -10.15
CA SER A 25 1.09 4.10 -10.33
C SER A 25 1.70 3.18 -11.38
N ILE A 26 2.50 3.73 -12.29
CA ILE A 26 3.24 2.96 -13.30
C ILE A 26 4.22 2.00 -12.62
N ASP A 27 4.95 2.48 -11.60
CA ASP A 27 5.93 1.69 -10.87
C ASP A 27 5.26 0.53 -10.13
N SER A 28 4.11 0.79 -9.49
CA SER A 28 3.36 -0.25 -8.79
C SER A 28 2.81 -1.31 -9.77
N ARG A 29 2.36 -0.90 -10.96
CA ARG A 29 1.95 -1.86 -12.00
C ARG A 29 3.11 -2.73 -12.46
N ALA A 30 4.26 -2.13 -12.71
CA ALA A 30 5.46 -2.86 -13.12
C ALA A 30 5.90 -3.84 -12.01
N ALA A 31 5.92 -3.40 -10.76
CA ALA A 31 6.26 -4.25 -9.63
C ALA A 31 5.28 -5.43 -9.47
N GLU A 32 3.98 -5.18 -9.62
CA GLU A 32 2.96 -6.24 -9.57
C GLU A 32 3.13 -7.24 -10.71
N MET A 33 3.37 -6.78 -11.94
CA MET A 33 3.63 -7.66 -13.09
C MET A 33 4.89 -8.53 -12.86
N MET A 34 5.95 -7.95 -12.31
CA MET A 34 7.17 -8.70 -11.94
C MET A 34 6.87 -9.74 -10.85
N SER A 35 6.09 -9.37 -9.84
CA SER A 35 5.71 -10.28 -8.75
C SER A 35 4.90 -11.48 -9.27
N ILE A 36 3.91 -11.21 -10.11
CA ILE A 36 3.08 -12.25 -10.76
C ILE A 36 3.94 -13.19 -11.59
N PHE A 37 4.82 -12.64 -12.43
CA PHE A 37 5.74 -13.41 -13.25
C PHE A 37 6.68 -14.29 -12.41
N SER A 38 7.28 -13.72 -11.36
CA SER A 38 8.21 -14.46 -10.49
C SER A 38 7.55 -15.62 -9.73
N GLN A 39 6.24 -15.53 -9.51
CA GLN A 39 5.43 -16.60 -8.91
C GLN A 39 4.97 -17.66 -9.94
N GLY A 40 5.34 -17.53 -11.21
CA GLY A 40 4.91 -18.40 -12.28
C GLY A 40 3.41 -18.28 -12.61
N ARG A 41 2.81 -17.13 -12.33
CA ARG A 41 1.38 -16.85 -12.52
C ARG A 41 1.16 -15.95 -13.73
N THR A 42 -0.08 -15.95 -14.22
CA THR A 42 -0.53 -15.05 -15.29
C THR A 42 -1.27 -13.83 -14.72
N TRP A 43 -1.43 -12.80 -15.54
CA TRP A 43 -2.24 -11.64 -15.19
C TRP A 43 -3.73 -12.00 -15.00
N ASP A 44 -4.23 -12.92 -15.79
CA ASP A 44 -5.63 -13.39 -15.68
C ASP A 44 -5.88 -14.09 -14.34
N GLU A 45 -4.94 -14.91 -13.87
CA GLU A 45 -5.03 -15.53 -12.53
C GLU A 45 -5.01 -14.49 -11.41
N TYR A 46 -4.26 -13.42 -11.55
CA TYR A 46 -4.28 -12.30 -10.62
C TYR A 46 -5.65 -11.61 -10.59
N LEU A 47 -6.23 -11.33 -11.75
CA LEU A 47 -7.58 -10.74 -11.84
C LEU A 47 -8.65 -11.68 -11.25
N GLN A 48 -8.60 -12.97 -11.52
CA GLN A 48 -9.51 -13.97 -10.95
C GLN A 48 -9.42 -14.02 -9.42
N GLN A 49 -8.23 -13.88 -8.86
CA GLN A 49 -8.01 -13.81 -7.41
C GLN A 49 -8.71 -12.60 -6.79
N THR A 50 -8.68 -11.47 -7.49
CA THR A 50 -9.37 -10.24 -7.07
C THR A 50 -10.89 -10.42 -7.06
N GLU A 51 -11.43 -11.09 -8.09
CA GLU A 51 -12.85 -11.41 -8.13
C GLU A 51 -13.25 -12.44 -7.07
N ALA A 52 -12.41 -13.45 -6.82
CA ALA A 52 -12.64 -14.48 -5.79
C ALA A 52 -12.76 -13.87 -4.38
N LEU A 53 -12.11 -12.72 -4.13
CA LEU A 53 -12.22 -12.00 -2.86
C LEU A 53 -13.68 -11.67 -2.50
N LYS A 54 -14.52 -11.39 -3.49
CA LYS A 54 -15.95 -11.08 -3.28
C LYS A 54 -16.73 -12.26 -2.69
N ASN A 55 -16.30 -13.48 -2.98
CA ASN A 55 -17.00 -14.71 -2.60
C ASN A 55 -16.56 -15.26 -1.24
N ILE A 56 -15.53 -14.70 -0.61
CA ILE A 56 -15.07 -15.13 0.72
C ILE A 56 -16.18 -14.92 1.74
N THR A 57 -16.51 -15.96 2.48
CA THR A 57 -17.53 -15.93 3.54
C THR A 57 -16.90 -15.87 4.93
N LYS A 58 -17.70 -15.50 5.92
CA LYS A 58 -17.31 -15.59 7.33
C LYS A 58 -16.91 -17.02 7.71
N ALA A 59 -17.62 -18.02 7.19
CA ALA A 59 -17.32 -19.42 7.45
C ALA A 59 -15.93 -19.81 6.92
N ASP A 60 -15.53 -19.31 5.75
CA ASP A 60 -14.19 -19.57 5.20
C ASP A 60 -13.10 -19.01 6.11
N ILE A 61 -13.27 -17.78 6.60
CA ILE A 61 -12.33 -17.15 7.54
C ILE A 61 -12.22 -17.96 8.83
N VAL A 62 -13.35 -18.34 9.42
CA VAL A 62 -13.38 -19.15 10.66
C VAL A 62 -12.72 -20.50 10.45
N ASN A 63 -12.96 -21.18 9.33
CA ASN A 63 -12.34 -22.46 9.01
C ASN A 63 -10.81 -22.33 8.88
N VAL A 64 -10.33 -21.30 8.19
CA VAL A 64 -8.88 -21.03 8.08
C VAL A 64 -8.28 -20.71 9.44
N ALA A 65 -8.94 -19.87 10.24
CA ALA A 65 -8.48 -19.54 11.57
C ALA A 65 -8.39 -20.79 12.48
N ASN A 66 -9.40 -21.62 12.50
CA ASN A 66 -9.38 -22.88 13.27
C ASN A 66 -8.30 -23.86 12.82
N LYS A 67 -7.95 -23.84 11.52
CA LYS A 67 -6.89 -24.70 10.98
C LYS A 67 -5.49 -24.22 11.37
N TYR A 68 -5.24 -22.92 11.38
CA TYR A 68 -3.89 -22.37 11.51
C TYR A 68 -3.62 -21.64 12.83
N LEU A 69 -4.65 -21.09 13.49
CA LEU A 69 -4.53 -20.37 14.75
C LEU A 69 -4.96 -21.30 15.92
N ASN A 70 -4.17 -22.33 16.18
CA ASN A 70 -4.33 -23.30 17.27
C ASN A 70 -3.14 -23.21 18.23
N ASP A 71 -3.03 -24.16 19.16
CA ASP A 71 -1.97 -24.19 20.16
C ASP A 71 -0.56 -24.52 19.60
N ASN A 72 -0.45 -24.79 18.32
CA ASN A 72 0.83 -25.04 17.64
C ASN A 72 1.47 -23.72 17.18
N TYR A 73 1.98 -22.94 18.13
CA TYR A 73 2.66 -21.67 17.86
C TYR A 73 4.00 -21.59 18.59
N ILE A 74 4.87 -20.69 18.13
CA ILE A 74 6.14 -20.36 18.80
C ILE A 74 6.02 -18.96 19.39
N ASP A 75 6.24 -18.84 20.70
CA ASP A 75 6.26 -17.56 21.39
C ASP A 75 7.71 -17.05 21.53
N PHE A 76 7.99 -15.90 20.96
CA PHE A 76 9.27 -15.20 21.08
C PHE A 76 9.17 -14.07 22.10
N VAL A 77 9.68 -14.29 23.29
CA VAL A 77 9.66 -13.29 24.37
C VAL A 77 10.97 -12.51 24.42
N LYS A 78 10.93 -11.23 24.09
CA LYS A 78 12.05 -10.32 24.30
C LYS A 78 11.95 -9.68 25.67
N LYS A 79 12.88 -10.07 26.57
CA LYS A 79 12.97 -9.47 27.92
C LYS A 79 14.10 -8.47 27.99
N PHE A 80 13.93 -7.44 28.83
CA PHE A 80 15.01 -6.53 29.16
C PHE A 80 15.98 -7.23 30.12
N GLY A 81 17.28 -7.17 29.82
CA GLY A 81 18.32 -7.79 30.64
C GLY A 81 19.57 -8.13 29.83
N SER A 82 20.63 -8.52 30.53
CA SER A 82 21.85 -9.04 29.92
C SER A 82 21.83 -10.56 30.01
N TYR A 83 21.97 -11.22 28.86
CA TYR A 83 22.06 -12.67 28.77
C TYR A 83 23.42 -13.07 28.17
N PRO A 84 23.99 -14.20 28.62
CA PRO A 84 25.12 -14.80 27.89
C PRO A 84 24.72 -15.03 26.45
N LYS A 85 25.50 -14.47 25.53
CA LYS A 85 25.29 -14.71 24.09
C LYS A 85 26.24 -15.82 23.66
N ASP A 86 25.69 -16.97 23.33
CA ASP A 86 26.45 -17.99 22.65
C ASP A 86 26.94 -17.44 21.32
N LYS A 87 28.25 -17.37 21.15
CA LYS A 87 28.84 -16.95 19.89
C LYS A 87 28.68 -18.08 18.90
N VAL A 88 27.70 -17.96 18.02
CA VAL A 88 27.66 -18.82 16.82
C VAL A 88 28.93 -18.54 16.03
N SER A 89 29.76 -19.57 15.82
CA SER A 89 30.95 -19.44 14.98
C SER A 89 30.54 -18.96 13.59
N LYS A 90 31.12 -17.85 13.16
CA LYS A 90 30.90 -17.37 11.80
C LYS A 90 31.45 -18.41 10.82
N PRO A 91 30.60 -18.92 9.90
CA PRO A 91 31.12 -19.79 8.86
C PRO A 91 32.21 -19.05 8.07
N ASN A 92 33.23 -19.76 7.68
CA ASN A 92 34.40 -19.18 7.00
C ASN A 92 34.06 -18.92 5.52
N PHE A 93 33.16 -17.97 5.26
CA PHE A 93 32.84 -17.54 3.90
C PHE A 93 33.98 -16.67 3.36
N LYS A 94 34.59 -17.13 2.31
CA LYS A 94 35.41 -16.26 1.47
C LYS A 94 34.44 -15.51 0.55
N PRO A 95 34.51 -14.17 0.46
CA PRO A 95 33.69 -13.43 -0.51
C PRO A 95 33.93 -14.00 -1.91
N ILE A 96 32.88 -14.37 -2.60
CA ILE A 96 32.94 -14.74 -4.01
C ILE A 96 33.19 -13.45 -4.78
N VAL A 97 34.37 -13.25 -5.27
CA VAL A 97 34.70 -12.14 -6.17
C VAL A 97 34.35 -12.59 -7.60
N PRO A 98 33.42 -11.93 -8.28
CA PRO A 98 33.16 -12.23 -9.69
C PRO A 98 34.43 -12.11 -10.51
N LYS A 99 34.71 -13.09 -11.36
CA LYS A 99 35.92 -13.09 -12.21
C LYS A 99 35.95 -11.92 -13.20
N ASN A 100 34.80 -11.43 -13.56
CA ASN A 100 34.65 -10.29 -14.47
C ASN A 100 33.49 -9.39 -13.96
N THR A 101 33.85 -8.31 -13.25
CA THR A 101 32.90 -7.35 -12.69
C THR A 101 32.24 -6.46 -13.74
N ASN A 102 32.81 -6.40 -14.95
CA ASN A 102 32.33 -5.59 -16.08
C ASN A 102 31.66 -6.47 -17.16
N ALA A 103 31.37 -7.74 -16.85
CA ALA A 103 30.69 -8.59 -17.81
C ALA A 103 29.22 -8.17 -17.94
N GLU A 104 28.83 -7.85 -19.16
CA GLU A 104 27.44 -7.61 -19.54
C GLU A 104 26.94 -8.80 -20.34
N SER A 105 25.68 -9.19 -20.07
CA SER A 105 25.01 -10.21 -20.87
C SER A 105 24.69 -9.65 -22.28
N GLU A 106 24.59 -10.51 -23.28
CA GLU A 106 24.12 -10.11 -24.61
C GLU A 106 22.73 -9.47 -24.57
N TYR A 107 21.88 -9.92 -23.64
CA TYR A 107 20.56 -9.32 -23.40
C TYR A 107 20.68 -7.87 -22.89
N ALA A 108 21.59 -7.58 -21.97
CA ALA A 108 21.80 -6.21 -21.48
C ALA A 108 22.25 -5.29 -22.64
N LYS A 109 23.20 -5.74 -23.46
CA LYS A 109 23.64 -4.99 -24.65
C LYS A 109 22.53 -4.74 -25.66
N GLN A 110 21.62 -5.71 -25.83
CA GLN A 110 20.44 -5.51 -26.70
C GLN A 110 19.47 -4.45 -26.11
N LEU A 111 19.27 -4.44 -24.79
CA LEU A 111 18.44 -3.43 -24.12
C LEU A 111 19.02 -2.02 -24.28
N GLU A 112 20.35 -1.86 -24.20
CA GLU A 112 21.02 -0.58 -24.41
C GLU A 112 20.87 -0.03 -25.83
N GLN A 113 20.68 -0.91 -26.80
CA GLN A 113 20.47 -0.51 -28.20
C GLN A 113 19.05 -0.04 -28.49
N ILE A 114 18.09 -0.23 -27.56
CA ILE A 114 16.73 0.28 -27.74
C ILE A 114 16.73 1.80 -27.65
N PRO A 115 16.33 2.51 -28.73
CA PRO A 115 16.33 3.95 -28.69
C PRO A 115 15.36 4.48 -27.66
N LEU A 116 15.88 5.25 -26.71
CA LEU A 116 15.07 5.94 -25.72
C LEU A 116 14.37 7.12 -26.41
N LYS A 117 13.04 7.09 -26.39
CA LYS A 117 12.24 8.24 -26.80
C LYS A 117 12.13 9.19 -25.62
N GLU A 118 12.72 10.36 -25.74
CA GLU A 118 12.49 11.43 -24.77
C GLU A 118 11.01 11.79 -24.74
N MET A 119 10.40 11.68 -23.55
CA MET A 119 9.05 12.15 -23.31
C MET A 119 9.10 13.50 -22.61
N ALA A 120 8.51 14.52 -23.24
CA ALA A 120 8.34 15.80 -22.57
C ALA A 120 7.49 15.65 -21.29
N PRO A 121 7.90 16.26 -20.17
CA PRO A 121 7.12 16.20 -18.94
C PRO A 121 5.74 16.83 -19.15
N ARG A 122 4.69 16.08 -18.81
CA ARG A 122 3.32 16.59 -18.87
C ARG A 122 2.97 17.25 -17.53
N LEU A 123 3.17 18.55 -17.46
CA LEU A 123 2.83 19.34 -16.29
C LEU A 123 1.32 19.59 -16.22
N THR A 124 0.78 19.60 -15.01
CA THR A 124 -0.63 19.99 -14.76
C THR A 124 -0.77 21.50 -14.99
N ASP A 125 -1.66 21.88 -15.89
CA ASP A 125 -2.10 23.25 -16.06
C ASP A 125 -3.38 23.48 -15.21
N TYR A 126 -3.25 24.24 -14.15
CA TYR A 126 -4.35 24.47 -13.20
C TYR A 126 -5.57 25.15 -13.84
N ASN A 127 -5.36 25.99 -14.85
CA ASN A 127 -6.46 26.68 -15.53
C ASN A 127 -7.23 25.78 -16.48
N ARG A 128 -6.56 24.78 -17.04
CA ARG A 128 -7.13 23.85 -18.01
C ARG A 128 -7.57 22.52 -17.40
N ASP A 129 -6.75 21.99 -16.48
CA ASP A 129 -6.84 20.61 -16.02
C ASP A 129 -7.58 20.47 -14.68
N VAL A 130 -7.89 21.60 -14.01
CA VAL A 130 -8.53 21.63 -12.68
C VAL A 130 -9.73 22.54 -12.70
N GLU A 131 -10.88 22.02 -12.35
CA GLU A 131 -12.08 22.83 -12.12
C GLU A 131 -11.99 23.49 -10.76
N THR A 132 -12.19 24.81 -10.71
CA THR A 132 -12.12 25.61 -9.49
C THR A 132 -13.46 26.24 -9.20
N LYS A 133 -13.99 26.05 -7.98
CA LYS A 133 -15.27 26.58 -7.56
C LYS A 133 -15.17 27.22 -6.16
N ALA A 134 -15.52 28.47 -6.04
CA ALA A 134 -15.67 29.12 -4.73
C ALA A 134 -16.92 28.54 -4.03
N LEU A 135 -16.73 27.90 -2.87
CA LEU A 135 -17.85 27.40 -2.04
C LEU A 135 -18.33 28.48 -1.07
N THR A 136 -17.41 29.21 -0.49
CA THR A 136 -17.67 30.36 0.40
C THR A 136 -16.57 31.40 0.17
N LYS A 137 -16.64 32.53 0.86
CA LYS A 137 -15.56 33.54 0.85
C LYS A 137 -14.24 33.03 1.46
N TYR A 138 -14.25 31.87 2.14
CA TYR A 138 -13.10 31.28 2.81
C TYR A 138 -12.72 29.90 2.28
N ALA A 139 -13.52 29.28 1.41
CA ALA A 139 -13.30 27.93 0.94
C ALA A 139 -13.42 27.85 -0.58
N THR A 140 -12.40 27.29 -1.20
CA THR A 140 -12.35 27.02 -2.64
C THR A 140 -12.22 25.51 -2.86
N LEU A 141 -13.06 24.97 -3.73
CA LEU A 141 -13.00 23.58 -4.17
C LEU A 141 -12.18 23.49 -5.46
N TYR A 142 -11.22 22.59 -5.47
CA TYR A 142 -10.46 22.19 -6.67
C TYR A 142 -10.83 20.78 -7.02
N VAL A 143 -11.27 20.54 -8.24
CA VAL A 143 -11.70 19.22 -8.73
C VAL A 143 -10.90 18.85 -9.96
N LYS A 144 -10.37 17.65 -9.95
CA LYS A 144 -9.77 17.04 -11.13
C LYS A 144 -10.29 15.62 -11.27
N LYS A 145 -10.83 15.28 -12.44
CA LYS A 145 -11.30 13.93 -12.74
C LYS A 145 -10.11 12.96 -12.74
N ASN A 146 -10.26 11.82 -12.06
CA ASN A 146 -9.30 10.73 -12.16
C ASN A 146 -9.39 10.11 -13.57
N PRO A 147 -8.32 10.13 -14.37
CA PRO A 147 -8.34 9.60 -15.74
C PRO A 147 -8.16 8.08 -15.80
N VAL A 148 -7.78 7.44 -14.67
CA VAL A 148 -7.38 6.02 -14.63
C VAL A 148 -8.52 5.10 -14.24
N ASN A 149 -9.33 5.50 -13.25
CA ASN A 149 -10.43 4.70 -12.72
C ASN A 149 -11.50 5.58 -12.05
N ASN A 150 -12.48 4.94 -11.41
CA ASN A 150 -13.59 5.63 -10.74
C ASN A 150 -13.32 5.92 -9.25
N LEU A 151 -12.07 5.77 -8.79
CA LEU A 151 -11.71 6.15 -7.43
C LEU A 151 -11.52 7.67 -7.36
N PHE A 152 -11.94 8.24 -6.26
CA PHE A 152 -11.67 9.63 -5.92
C PHE A 152 -11.03 9.73 -4.54
N SER A 153 -10.28 10.79 -4.32
CA SER A 153 -9.79 11.20 -3.00
C SER A 153 -10.34 12.58 -2.67
N PHE A 154 -10.60 12.81 -1.40
CA PHE A 154 -11.03 14.10 -0.89
C PHE A 154 -10.07 14.55 0.20
N SER A 155 -9.61 15.80 0.12
CA SER A 155 -8.70 16.39 1.10
C SER A 155 -9.21 17.76 1.52
N LEU A 156 -9.23 18.01 2.82
CA LEU A 156 -9.45 19.34 3.40
C LEU A 156 -8.09 19.90 3.79
N ILE A 157 -7.74 21.05 3.21
CA ILE A 157 -6.48 21.72 3.49
C ILE A 157 -6.76 23.04 4.21
N TYR A 158 -6.26 23.17 5.42
CA TYR A 158 -6.30 24.38 6.20
C TYR A 158 -4.95 25.09 6.08
N HIS A 159 -4.97 26.42 5.81
CA HIS A 159 -3.76 27.21 5.70
C HIS A 159 -3.15 27.55 7.07
N LYS A 160 -3.14 26.59 7.99
CA LYS A 160 -2.49 26.66 9.30
C LYS A 160 -1.75 25.35 9.55
N GLY A 161 -0.55 25.44 10.03
CA GLY A 161 0.29 24.31 10.39
C GLY A 161 0.98 24.50 11.72
N THR A 162 1.74 23.52 12.15
CA THR A 162 2.46 23.49 13.44
C THR A 162 3.45 24.65 13.61
N LEU A 163 3.94 25.24 12.51
CA LEU A 163 4.78 26.45 12.55
C LEU A 163 4.01 27.68 12.99
N SER A 164 2.70 27.75 12.72
CA SER A 164 1.85 28.87 13.15
C SER A 164 1.19 28.62 14.51
N ASP A 165 0.93 27.36 14.84
CA ASP A 165 0.37 26.95 16.13
C ASP A 165 0.89 25.54 16.50
N PRO A 166 1.85 25.45 17.45
CA PRO A 166 2.42 24.17 17.88
C PRO A 166 1.40 23.17 18.47
N LYS A 167 0.23 23.65 18.94
CA LYS A 167 -0.82 22.78 19.48
C LYS A 167 -1.46 21.90 18.42
N LEU A 168 -1.30 22.23 17.14
CA LEU A 168 -1.84 21.41 16.04
C LEU A 168 -1.20 20.02 15.95
N SER A 169 0.03 19.84 16.46
CA SER A 169 0.63 18.50 16.53
C SER A 169 -0.09 17.57 17.51
N ALA A 170 -0.54 18.13 18.65
CA ALA A 170 -1.35 17.39 19.62
C ALA A 170 -2.75 17.07 19.06
N LEU A 171 -3.33 18.00 18.29
CA LEU A 171 -4.62 17.80 17.63
C LEU A 171 -4.55 16.65 16.59
N GLU A 172 -3.50 16.55 15.80
CA GLU A 172 -3.30 15.45 14.84
C GLU A 172 -3.32 14.09 15.55
N SER A 173 -2.54 13.97 16.63
CA SER A 173 -2.53 12.74 17.45
C SER A 173 -3.90 12.44 18.05
N TYR A 174 -4.59 13.46 18.54
CA TYR A 174 -5.93 13.29 19.12
C TYR A 174 -6.96 12.86 18.08
N LEU A 175 -6.97 13.44 16.88
CA LEU A 175 -7.89 13.10 15.80
C LEU A 175 -7.73 11.65 15.34
N SER A 176 -6.52 11.09 15.43
CA SER A 176 -6.29 9.69 15.10
C SER A 176 -6.89 8.71 16.13
N ASP A 177 -7.26 9.20 17.31
CA ASP A 177 -7.77 8.40 18.42
C ASP A 177 -9.28 8.55 18.66
N ILE A 178 -9.96 9.38 17.89
CA ILE A 178 -11.41 9.58 18.01
C ILE A 178 -12.15 8.97 16.81
N GLY A 179 -13.42 8.66 17.02
CA GLY A 179 -14.37 8.33 15.95
C GLY A 179 -15.23 9.53 15.57
N THR A 180 -16.46 9.27 15.19
CA THR A 180 -17.50 10.25 14.92
C THR A 180 -18.70 10.01 15.85
N ASP A 181 -19.73 10.85 15.79
CA ASP A 181 -20.96 10.64 16.55
C ASP A 181 -21.66 9.30 16.24
N SER A 182 -21.38 8.71 15.08
CA SER A 182 -22.03 7.48 14.61
C SER A 182 -21.08 6.30 14.42
N LEU A 183 -19.77 6.53 14.43
CA LEU A 183 -18.74 5.50 14.21
C LEU A 183 -17.71 5.51 15.33
N THR A 184 -17.39 4.36 15.86
CA THR A 184 -16.25 4.20 16.75
C THR A 184 -14.94 4.49 16.01
N LYS A 185 -13.84 4.75 16.74
CA LYS A 185 -12.49 4.88 16.17
C LYS A 185 -12.16 3.72 15.21
N HIS A 186 -12.45 2.50 15.61
CA HIS A 186 -12.17 1.31 14.83
C HIS A 186 -12.98 1.25 13.52
N GLU A 187 -14.25 1.57 13.59
CA GLU A 187 -15.13 1.59 12.39
C GLU A 187 -14.80 2.74 11.45
N PHE A 188 -14.37 3.89 11.99
CA PHE A 188 -13.97 5.04 11.20
C PHE A 188 -12.65 4.82 10.45
N GLY A 189 -11.75 4.03 11.03
CA GLY A 189 -10.45 3.71 10.43
C GLY A 189 -10.48 2.53 9.42
N GLN A 190 -11.61 1.87 9.21
CA GLN A 190 -11.80 0.81 8.22
C GLN A 190 -12.23 1.37 6.86
#